data_4e269a6dcdaee3d4e7cfecfb478c4e38
#
_entry.id   4e269a6dcdaee3d4e7cfecfb478c4e38
#
_cell.length_a   1.000
_cell.length_b   1.000
_cell.length_c   1.000
_cell.angle_alpha   90.00
_cell.angle_beta   90.00
_cell.angle_gamma   90.00
#
_symmetry.space_group_name_H-M   'P 1'
#
loop_
_entity.id
_entity.type
_entity.pdbx_description
1 polymer ?
#
loop_
_entity_poly.entity_id
_entity_poly.type
_entity_poly.pdbx_seq_one_letter_code
_entity_poly.pdbx_strand_id
1 'polypeptide(L)'
;MKKKKWLSIFLVVCLISGIGGGIWYRQKRIDERRLSLVYIPKVVDKTNDFWKALILGTRMAAQEYNAAIEIKAPTEENDVERQNELLKEAIEEGPDAILISPSSFTESNKILD
;
A
#
# COMPACT_ATOMS: atom_id res chain seq x y z
N MET A 1 -45.54 32.75 12.40
CA MET A 1 -44.12 33.20 12.39
C MET A 1 -43.18 32.23 13.08
N LYS A 2 -43.53 31.62 14.20
CA LYS A 2 -42.62 30.63 14.87
C LYS A 2 -42.38 29.36 14.05
N LYS A 3 -43.34 28.89 13.26
CA LYS A 3 -43.18 27.68 12.41
C LYS A 3 -42.16 27.84 11.29
N LYS A 4 -42.01 29.04 10.69
CA LYS A 4 -41.02 29.28 9.63
C LYS A 4 -39.56 29.28 10.16
N LYS A 5 -39.31 29.76 11.36
CA LYS A 5 -38.00 29.74 12.01
C LYS A 5 -37.61 28.31 12.37
N TRP A 6 -38.50 27.49 12.83
CA TRP A 6 -38.27 26.08 13.12
C TRP A 6 -37.97 25.27 11.86
N LEU A 7 -38.67 25.55 10.76
CA LEU A 7 -38.43 24.90 9.48
C LEU A 7 -37.05 25.23 8.94
N SER A 8 -36.62 26.49 9.06
CA SER A 8 -35.27 26.93 8.65
C SER A 8 -34.17 26.29 9.49
N ILE A 9 -34.35 26.17 10.80
CA ILE A 9 -33.42 25.50 11.71
C ILE A 9 -33.30 24.02 11.36
N PHE A 10 -34.44 23.36 11.08
CA PHE A 10 -34.48 21.95 10.70
C PHE A 10 -33.75 21.70 9.39
N LEU A 11 -33.91 22.57 8.37
CA LEU A 11 -33.18 22.50 7.09
C LEU A 11 -31.69 22.66 7.26
N VAL A 12 -31.27 23.60 8.10
CA VAL A 12 -29.80 23.83 8.38
C VAL A 12 -29.21 22.62 9.08
N VAL A 13 -29.88 22.05 10.05
CA VAL A 13 -29.42 20.84 10.77
C VAL A 13 -29.33 19.63 9.82
N CYS A 14 -30.30 19.44 8.91
CA CYS A 14 -30.24 18.38 7.91
C CYS A 14 -29.07 18.56 6.93
N LEU A 15 -28.78 19.77 6.49
CA LEU A 15 -27.63 20.08 5.62
C LEU A 15 -26.30 19.77 6.32
N ILE A 16 -26.13 20.21 7.55
CA ILE A 16 -24.89 19.96 8.34
C ILE A 16 -24.72 18.46 8.60
N SER A 17 -25.78 17.74 8.93
CA SER A 17 -25.76 16.29 9.15
C SER A 17 -25.42 15.52 7.85
N GLY A 18 -25.94 15.94 6.71
CA GLY A 18 -25.64 15.35 5.40
C GLY A 18 -24.17 15.53 5.00
N ILE A 19 -23.63 16.72 5.20
CA ILE A 19 -22.21 17.04 4.90
C ILE A 19 -21.28 16.26 5.85
N GLY A 20 -21.56 16.29 7.16
CA GLY A 20 -20.76 15.56 8.17
C GLY A 20 -20.80 14.05 7.95
N GLY A 21 -21.95 13.47 7.64
CA GLY A 21 -22.12 12.06 7.31
C GLY A 21 -21.41 11.65 6.03
N GLY A 22 -21.44 12.51 4.99
CA GLY A 22 -20.71 12.27 3.74
C GLY A 22 -19.20 12.29 3.90
N ILE A 23 -18.67 13.22 4.68
CA ILE A 23 -17.23 13.31 4.99
C ILE A 23 -16.81 12.09 5.82
N TRP A 24 -17.56 11.74 6.84
CA TRP A 24 -17.28 10.57 7.68
C TRP A 24 -17.33 9.25 6.89
N TYR A 25 -18.29 9.09 5.98
CA TYR A 25 -18.38 7.92 5.11
C TYR A 25 -17.24 7.83 4.10
N ARG A 26 -16.79 8.96 3.54
CA ARG A 26 -15.60 9.03 2.69
C ARG A 26 -14.32 8.66 3.45
N GLN A 27 -14.15 9.19 4.66
CA GLN A 27 -12.99 8.90 5.50
C GLN A 27 -12.94 7.41 5.85
N LYS A 28 -14.07 6.83 6.22
CA LYS A 28 -14.16 5.39 6.50
C LYS A 28 -13.80 4.51 5.29
N ARG A 29 -14.21 4.91 4.08
CA ARG A 29 -13.84 4.19 2.85
C ARG A 29 -12.34 4.24 2.55
N ILE A 30 -11.68 5.33 2.86
CA ILE A 30 -10.23 5.48 2.70
C ILE A 30 -9.51 4.61 3.71
N ASP A 31 -9.96 4.57 4.95
CA ASP A 31 -9.40 3.73 6.01
C ASP A 31 -9.65 2.22 5.79
N GLU A 32 -10.74 1.85 5.12
CA GLU A 32 -11.05 0.45 4.79
C GLU A 32 -10.30 -0.06 3.55
N ARG A 33 -9.74 0.83 2.71
CA ARG A 33 -8.96 0.42 1.55
C ARG A 33 -7.59 -0.08 2.00
N ARG A 34 -7.42 -1.39 1.97
CA ARG A 34 -6.15 -2.02 2.24
C ARG A 34 -5.15 -1.72 1.11
N LEU A 35 -4.04 -1.06 1.44
CA LEU A 35 -2.97 -0.79 0.49
C LEU A 35 -2.37 -2.11 -0.01
N SER A 36 -2.11 -2.19 -1.31
CA SER A 36 -1.43 -3.32 -1.95
C SER A 36 0.02 -2.95 -2.22
N LEU A 37 0.93 -3.67 -1.59
CA LEU A 37 2.37 -3.44 -1.69
C LEU A 37 3.07 -4.69 -2.23
N VAL A 38 4.11 -4.48 -3.03
CA VAL A 38 5.03 -5.55 -3.41
C VAL A 38 6.42 -5.19 -2.90
N TYR A 39 7.09 -6.14 -2.24
CA TYR A 39 8.48 -6.01 -1.84
C TYR A 39 9.36 -7.01 -2.58
N ILE A 40 10.41 -6.51 -3.23
CA ILE A 40 11.38 -7.29 -4.00
C ILE A 40 12.74 -7.21 -3.32
N PRO A 41 13.05 -8.11 -2.37
CA PRO A 41 14.37 -8.21 -1.78
C PRO A 41 15.38 -8.81 -2.76
N LYS A 42 16.67 -8.77 -2.43
CA LYS A 42 17.71 -9.43 -3.22
C LYS A 42 17.53 -10.94 -3.30
N VAL A 43 17.05 -11.53 -2.22
CA VAL A 43 16.88 -12.98 -2.07
C VAL A 43 15.90 -13.29 -0.95
N VAL A 44 15.25 -14.45 -1.02
CA VAL A 44 14.61 -15.10 0.13
C VAL A 44 15.50 -16.24 0.60
N ASP A 45 16.44 -15.94 1.47
CA ASP A 45 17.32 -16.94 2.09
C ASP A 45 16.84 -17.24 3.52
N LYS A 46 16.38 -18.47 3.72
CA LYS A 46 15.87 -18.93 5.02
C LYS A 46 16.99 -19.20 6.02
N THR A 47 18.23 -19.23 5.61
CA THR A 47 19.41 -19.47 6.45
C THR A 47 20.05 -18.16 6.90
N ASN A 48 19.84 -17.07 6.19
CA ASN A 48 20.38 -15.76 6.49
C ASN A 48 19.43 -14.96 7.40
N ASP A 49 19.83 -14.74 8.64
CA ASP A 49 19.02 -14.07 9.65
C ASP A 49 18.70 -12.59 9.29
N PHE A 50 19.56 -11.92 8.55
CA PHE A 50 19.31 -10.56 8.08
C PHE A 50 18.06 -10.49 7.18
N TRP A 51 18.01 -11.33 6.14
CA TRP A 51 16.87 -11.35 5.22
C TRP A 51 15.59 -11.81 5.90
N LYS A 52 15.68 -12.81 6.80
CA LYS A 52 14.53 -13.24 7.62
C LYS A 52 13.97 -12.10 8.45
N ALA A 53 14.83 -11.39 9.17
CA ALA A 53 14.42 -10.27 10.03
C ALA A 53 13.80 -9.13 9.21
N LEU A 54 14.39 -8.79 8.06
CA LEU A 54 13.89 -7.75 7.18
C LEU A 54 12.50 -8.08 6.63
N ILE A 55 12.32 -9.29 6.13
CA ILE A 55 11.02 -9.76 5.60
C ILE A 55 9.97 -9.82 6.72
N LEU A 56 10.34 -10.31 7.90
CA LEU A 56 9.44 -10.36 9.05
C LEU A 56 9.01 -8.96 9.48
N GLY A 57 9.95 -8.02 9.61
CA GLY A 57 9.68 -6.62 9.94
C GLY A 57 8.76 -5.95 8.92
N THR A 58 8.98 -6.21 7.64
CA THR A 58 8.14 -5.69 6.56
C THR A 58 6.70 -6.21 6.66
N ARG A 59 6.51 -7.50 6.97
CA ARG A 59 5.19 -8.09 7.17
C ARG A 59 4.49 -7.54 8.40
N MET A 60 5.22 -7.35 9.50
CA MET A 60 4.69 -6.77 10.73
C MET A 60 4.22 -5.33 10.51
N ALA A 61 5.02 -4.52 9.83
CA ALA A 61 4.65 -3.15 9.48
C ALA A 61 3.41 -3.12 8.57
N ALA A 62 3.35 -3.98 7.55
CA ALA A 62 2.17 -4.08 6.69
C ALA A 62 0.91 -4.42 7.49
N GLN A 63 1.00 -5.31 8.45
CA GLN A 63 -0.11 -5.65 9.35
C GLN A 63 -0.54 -4.44 10.20
N GLU A 64 0.40 -3.72 10.79
CA GLU A 64 0.14 -2.56 11.64
C GLU A 64 -0.59 -1.45 10.87
N TYR A 65 -0.21 -1.22 9.62
CA TYR A 65 -0.80 -0.19 8.76
C TYR A 65 -1.94 -0.71 7.86
N ASN A 66 -2.48 -1.89 8.14
CA ASN A 66 -3.54 -2.51 7.36
C ASN A 66 -3.23 -2.58 5.85
N ALA A 67 -1.98 -2.89 5.51
CA ALA A 67 -1.53 -3.10 4.14
C ALA A 67 -1.45 -4.60 3.80
N ALA A 68 -1.69 -4.95 2.55
CA ALA A 68 -1.34 -6.25 1.99
C ALA A 68 0.06 -6.14 1.39
N ILE A 69 0.96 -7.05 1.75
CA ILE A 69 2.28 -7.09 1.16
C ILE A 69 2.58 -8.46 0.57
N GLU A 70 3.00 -8.46 -0.68
CA GLU A 70 3.51 -9.63 -1.38
C GLU A 70 5.03 -9.54 -1.46
N ILE A 71 5.72 -10.65 -1.20
CA ILE A 71 7.18 -10.75 -1.31
C ILE A 71 7.49 -11.56 -2.57
N LYS A 72 8.15 -10.91 -3.53
CA LYS A 72 8.66 -11.54 -4.76
C LYS A 72 10.18 -11.47 -4.76
N ALA A 73 10.85 -12.60 -4.74
CA ALA A 73 12.31 -12.60 -4.66
C ALA A 73 12.92 -13.73 -5.49
N PRO A 74 14.16 -13.50 -6.00
CA PRO A 74 14.98 -14.57 -6.53
C PRO A 74 15.30 -15.61 -5.46
N THR A 75 15.61 -16.81 -5.89
CA THR A 75 16.07 -17.90 -5.00
C THR A 75 17.54 -17.79 -4.66
N GLU A 76 18.31 -17.09 -5.51
CA GLU A 76 19.74 -16.87 -5.32
C GLU A 76 20.06 -15.39 -5.23
N GLU A 77 21.02 -15.05 -4.34
CA GLU A 77 21.49 -13.68 -4.19
C GLU A 77 22.28 -13.26 -5.46
N ASN A 78 22.12 -12.00 -5.86
CA ASN A 78 22.71 -11.42 -7.07
C ASN A 78 22.17 -11.96 -8.41
N ASP A 79 21.06 -12.66 -8.42
CA ASP A 79 20.32 -12.97 -9.65
C ASP A 79 19.58 -11.72 -10.16
N VAL A 80 20.36 -10.85 -10.83
CA VAL A 80 19.87 -9.57 -11.35
C VAL A 80 18.79 -9.76 -12.39
N GLU A 81 18.94 -10.76 -13.27
CA GLU A 81 17.99 -11.03 -14.34
C GLU A 81 16.61 -11.43 -13.77
N ARG A 82 16.61 -12.39 -12.83
CA ARG A 82 15.35 -12.81 -12.20
C ARG A 82 14.73 -11.68 -11.38
N GLN A 83 15.52 -10.88 -10.68
CA GLN A 83 14.99 -9.73 -9.95
C GLN A 83 14.34 -8.70 -10.89
N ASN A 84 14.94 -8.44 -12.04
CA ASN A 84 14.40 -7.53 -13.04
C ASN A 84 13.11 -8.06 -13.68
N GLU A 85 13.00 -9.38 -13.91
CA GLU A 85 11.75 -10.00 -14.35
C GLU A 85 10.64 -9.80 -13.30
N LEU A 86 10.94 -10.06 -12.03
CA LEU A 86 9.99 -9.86 -10.92
C LEU A 86 9.56 -8.40 -10.78
N LEU A 87 10.45 -7.45 -11.03
CA LEU A 87 10.13 -6.03 -11.05
C LEU A 87 9.15 -5.70 -12.18
N LYS A 88 9.35 -6.22 -13.38
CA LYS A 88 8.43 -6.05 -14.50
C LYS A 88 7.06 -6.66 -14.21
N GLU A 89 7.04 -7.89 -13.69
CA GLU A 89 5.79 -8.54 -13.26
C GLU A 89 5.04 -7.68 -12.23
N ALA A 90 5.74 -7.16 -11.22
CA ALA A 90 5.15 -6.30 -10.20
C ALA A 90 4.58 -4.99 -10.77
N ILE A 91 5.25 -4.37 -11.74
CA ILE A 91 4.76 -3.16 -12.41
C ILE A 91 3.47 -3.46 -13.19
N GLU A 92 3.41 -4.59 -13.89
CA GLU A 92 2.22 -5.02 -14.64
C GLU A 92 1.03 -5.32 -13.73
N GLU A 93 1.26 -5.85 -12.54
CA GLU A 93 0.21 -6.09 -11.53
C GLU A 93 -0.39 -4.80 -10.95
N GLY A 94 0.35 -3.70 -10.98
CA GLY A 94 -0.11 -2.38 -10.58
C GLY A 94 -0.45 -2.23 -9.09
N PRO A 95 0.42 -2.63 -8.15
CA PRO A 95 0.22 -2.38 -6.73
C PRO A 95 0.24 -0.88 -6.42
N ASP A 96 -0.20 -0.49 -5.22
CA ASP A 96 -0.12 0.91 -4.77
C ASP A 96 1.34 1.39 -4.63
N ALA A 97 2.26 0.49 -4.25
CA ALA A 97 3.70 0.77 -4.25
C ALA A 97 4.55 -0.50 -4.39
N ILE A 98 5.76 -0.33 -4.89
CA ILE A 98 6.78 -1.36 -5.00
C ILE A 98 8.00 -0.91 -4.19
N LEU A 99 8.43 -1.78 -3.26
CA LEU A 99 9.68 -1.65 -2.53
C LEU A 99 10.70 -2.59 -3.16
N ILE A 100 11.90 -2.13 -3.41
CA ILE A 100 12.95 -2.96 -3.98
C ILE A 100 14.28 -2.77 -3.25
N SER A 101 14.97 -3.88 -2.97
CA SER A 101 16.37 -3.90 -2.58
C SER A 101 17.19 -4.35 -3.80
N PRO A 102 17.65 -3.43 -4.67
CA PRO A 102 18.17 -3.80 -5.98
C PRO A 102 19.50 -4.54 -5.87
N SER A 103 19.64 -5.60 -6.64
CA SER A 103 20.92 -6.31 -6.84
C SER A 103 21.85 -5.53 -7.77
N SER A 104 21.28 -4.78 -8.71
CA SER A 104 21.99 -3.83 -9.57
C SER A 104 21.19 -2.56 -9.76
N PHE A 105 21.69 -1.43 -9.28
CA PHE A 105 21.04 -0.12 -9.46
C PHE A 105 20.94 0.27 -10.94
N THR A 106 21.98 -0.01 -11.72
CA THR A 106 22.02 0.37 -13.14
C THR A 106 20.98 -0.37 -13.98
N GLU A 107 20.82 -1.66 -13.72
CA GLU A 107 19.86 -2.48 -14.48
C GLU A 107 18.41 -2.22 -14.03
N SER A 108 18.19 -2.05 -12.74
CA SER A 108 16.85 -1.76 -12.22
C SER A 108 16.33 -0.38 -12.67
N ASN A 109 17.20 0.63 -12.74
CA ASN A 109 16.82 1.96 -13.22
C ASN A 109 16.32 1.94 -14.67
N LYS A 110 16.89 1.12 -15.54
CA LYS A 110 16.42 0.99 -16.93
C LYS A 110 14.97 0.50 -17.06
N ILE A 111 14.47 -0.15 -16.03
CA ILE A 111 13.09 -0.68 -16.01
C ILE A 111 12.12 0.37 -15.47
N LEU A 112 12.62 1.25 -14.60
CA LEU A 112 11.82 2.26 -13.92
C LEU A 112 11.68 3.56 -14.73
N ASP A 113 12.55 3.79 -15.71
CA ASP A 113 12.50 4.91 -16.66
C ASP A 113 11.51 4.63 -17.79
#